data_2371d85d1292a5a0726a78d79f969f21
#
_entry.id   2371d85d1292a5a0726a78d79f969f21
#
_cell.length_a   1.000
_cell.length_b   1.000
_cell.length_c   1.000
_cell.angle_alpha   90.00
_cell.angle_beta   90.00
_cell.angle_gamma   90.00
#
_symmetry.space_group_name_H-M   'P 1'
#
loop_
_entity.id
_entity.type
_entity.pdbx_description
1 polymer ?
#
loop_
_entity_poly.entity_id
_entity_poly.type
_entity_poly.pdbx_seq_one_letter_code
_entity_poly.pdbx_strand_id
1 'polypeptide(L)'
;MSKISYATYIKDRIDGFSGESERRAPADLDDFPDYKEKLAISGGTPTYSRPCCTNELKIKDNFSLLNDIENFSNALKKYGHAKAFMNAASPGVINVFMPNKFYASDDEYLNKLSSIMANEYEQITNANIHLQLDCPDLALARHMNFKDLSEEDFLKKAEMQIECLNHALINVDIEKTRMHICWGNYEGPHTHDIALKKILPIILKSKIKYFLIESSNPRHAHEWKVFEEIKLPKDKVLIPGVIDSTSNFVEHPEVVAERLIKYSTVVPKEQLMAGTDCGFSTFAGFGKIDENICYEKLIALVEGTKLASKFI
;
A
#
# COMPACT_ATOMS: atom_id res chain seq x y z
N MET A 1 1.59 21.98 -2.60
CA MET A 1 0.67 21.40 -3.61
C MET A 1 0.17 20.06 -3.08
N SER A 2 -1.12 19.79 -3.21
CA SER A 2 -1.67 18.47 -2.87
C SER A 2 -1.11 17.41 -3.84
N LYS A 3 -0.75 16.23 -3.32
CA LYS A 3 -0.29 15.11 -4.15
C LYS A 3 -1.48 14.59 -4.97
N ILE A 4 -1.28 14.40 -6.26
CA ILE A 4 -2.33 13.87 -7.16
C ILE A 4 -2.40 12.35 -7.07
N SER A 5 -1.26 11.70 -6.91
CA SER A 5 -1.13 10.24 -6.81
C SER A 5 0.09 9.91 -5.95
N TYR A 6 0.00 8.84 -5.17
CA TYR A 6 1.10 8.36 -4.35
C TYR A 6 2.30 7.87 -5.16
N ALA A 7 2.10 7.42 -6.40
CA ALA A 7 3.19 7.00 -7.28
C ALA A 7 3.77 8.15 -8.10
N THR A 8 2.91 9.01 -8.67
CA THR A 8 3.34 10.03 -9.63
C THR A 8 3.97 11.27 -9.00
N TYR A 9 3.87 11.46 -7.66
CA TYR A 9 4.62 12.51 -6.97
C TYR A 9 6.14 12.34 -7.14
N ILE A 10 6.57 11.12 -7.44
CA ILE A 10 7.98 10.75 -7.64
C ILE A 10 8.61 11.59 -8.76
N LYS A 11 7.91 11.83 -9.87
CA LYS A 11 8.45 12.66 -10.97
C LYS A 11 8.73 14.11 -10.55
N ASP A 12 8.12 14.58 -9.47
CA ASP A 12 8.37 15.93 -8.96
C ASP A 12 9.67 15.99 -8.15
N ARG A 13 10.14 14.85 -7.64
CA ARG A 13 11.35 14.69 -6.83
C ARG A 13 12.52 14.07 -7.58
N ILE A 14 12.24 13.32 -8.64
CA ILE A 14 13.24 12.53 -9.39
C ILE A 14 13.14 12.89 -10.87
N ASP A 15 14.29 13.21 -11.48
CA ASP A 15 14.45 13.36 -12.92
C ASP A 15 14.50 11.98 -13.61
N GLY A 16 14.26 11.96 -14.92
CA GLY A 16 14.30 10.75 -15.74
C GLY A 16 12.93 10.26 -16.16
N PHE A 17 11.84 10.87 -15.68
CA PHE A 17 10.47 10.48 -16.02
C PHE A 17 9.82 11.43 -17.03
N SER A 18 9.36 10.89 -18.17
CA SER A 18 8.63 11.65 -19.19
C SER A 18 7.69 10.75 -20.00
N GLY A 19 6.96 11.34 -20.94
CA GLY A 19 6.02 10.63 -21.81
C GLY A 19 4.78 10.12 -21.06
N GLU A 20 4.11 9.16 -21.65
CA GLU A 20 2.89 8.54 -21.11
C GLU A 20 2.96 7.03 -21.32
N SER A 21 2.57 6.27 -20.30
CA SER A 21 2.42 4.82 -20.40
C SER A 21 0.98 4.43 -20.63
N GLU A 22 0.78 3.26 -21.22
CA GLU A 22 -0.53 2.68 -21.43
C GLU A 22 -1.23 2.39 -20.10
N ARG A 23 -2.54 2.66 -20.05
CA ARG A 23 -3.38 2.29 -18.91
C ARG A 23 -3.75 0.83 -18.99
N ARG A 24 -3.47 0.09 -17.93
CA ARG A 24 -3.90 -1.31 -17.79
C ARG A 24 -4.99 -1.39 -16.74
N ALA A 25 -6.12 -1.96 -17.10
CA ALA A 25 -7.18 -2.27 -16.15
C ALA A 25 -6.90 -3.59 -15.45
N PRO A 26 -7.41 -3.79 -14.21
CA PRO A 26 -7.46 -5.09 -13.58
C PRO A 26 -8.15 -6.13 -14.46
N ALA A 27 -7.62 -7.35 -14.50
CA ALA A 27 -8.09 -8.41 -15.40
C ALA A 27 -9.54 -8.83 -15.12
N ASP A 28 -9.98 -8.77 -13.88
CA ASP A 28 -11.35 -9.07 -13.47
C ASP A 28 -12.40 -8.14 -14.10
N LEU A 29 -12.03 -6.91 -14.47
CA LEU A 29 -12.92 -6.01 -15.21
C LEU A 29 -13.10 -6.41 -16.66
N ASP A 30 -12.17 -7.20 -17.23
CA ASP A 30 -12.31 -7.72 -18.59
C ASP A 30 -13.37 -8.83 -18.67
N ASP A 31 -13.64 -9.53 -17.57
CA ASP A 31 -14.71 -10.53 -17.46
C ASP A 31 -16.11 -9.90 -17.37
N PHE A 32 -16.20 -8.61 -16.99
CA PHE A 32 -17.46 -7.88 -16.78
C PHE A 32 -17.47 -6.54 -17.58
N PRO A 33 -17.54 -6.57 -18.92
CA PRO A 33 -17.39 -5.38 -19.75
C PRO A 33 -18.43 -4.28 -19.48
N ASP A 34 -19.68 -4.65 -19.22
CA ASP A 34 -20.74 -3.68 -18.89
C ASP A 34 -20.47 -2.98 -17.54
N TYR A 35 -19.92 -3.70 -16.57
CA TYR A 35 -19.52 -3.11 -15.30
C TYR A 35 -18.30 -2.20 -15.46
N LYS A 36 -17.33 -2.62 -16.26
CA LYS A 36 -16.14 -1.82 -16.59
C LYS A 36 -16.52 -0.47 -17.20
N GLU A 37 -17.49 -0.46 -18.12
CA GLU A 37 -18.02 0.77 -18.73
C GLU A 37 -18.69 1.66 -17.69
N LYS A 38 -19.57 1.11 -16.84
CA LYS A 38 -20.22 1.84 -15.75
C LYS A 38 -19.20 2.44 -14.79
N LEU A 39 -18.18 1.68 -14.42
CA LEU A 39 -17.12 2.14 -13.53
C LEU A 39 -16.30 3.29 -14.15
N ALA A 40 -16.01 3.22 -15.44
CA ALA A 40 -15.33 4.29 -16.17
C ALA A 40 -16.12 5.61 -16.16
N ILE A 41 -17.44 5.51 -16.27
CA ILE A 41 -18.34 6.68 -16.24
C ILE A 41 -18.46 7.25 -14.82
N SER A 42 -18.63 6.38 -13.80
CA SER A 42 -18.89 6.79 -12.42
C SER A 42 -17.63 7.12 -11.62
N GLY A 43 -16.48 6.61 -12.02
CA GLY A 43 -15.21 6.73 -11.29
C GLY A 43 -14.51 8.09 -11.43
N GLY A 44 -15.04 8.99 -12.28
CA GLY A 44 -14.38 10.24 -12.59
C GLY A 44 -13.22 10.09 -13.58
N THR A 45 -12.69 11.21 -14.07
CA THR A 45 -11.51 11.19 -14.95
C THR A 45 -10.26 11.29 -14.10
N PRO A 46 -9.38 10.28 -14.11
CA PRO A 46 -8.11 10.39 -13.41
C PRO A 46 -7.29 11.57 -13.96
N THR A 47 -6.92 12.50 -13.09
CA THR A 47 -6.14 13.70 -13.46
C THR A 47 -4.62 13.46 -13.40
N TYR A 48 -4.18 12.27 -13.00
CA TYR A 48 -2.78 11.93 -12.87
C TYR A 48 -2.17 11.47 -14.20
N SER A 49 -0.92 11.91 -14.48
CA SER A 49 -0.12 11.40 -15.59
C SER A 49 0.54 10.06 -15.22
N ARG A 50 0.87 9.27 -16.24
CA ARG A 50 1.56 7.99 -16.13
C ARG A 50 2.88 8.02 -16.89
N PRO A 51 3.88 8.76 -16.41
CA PRO A 51 5.16 8.85 -17.12
C PRO A 51 5.89 7.51 -17.14
N CYS A 52 6.78 7.36 -18.11
CA CYS A 52 7.73 6.26 -18.17
C CYS A 52 9.10 6.74 -17.67
N CYS A 53 9.95 5.81 -17.23
CA CYS A 53 11.39 6.08 -17.07
C CYS A 53 12.02 6.11 -18.46
N THR A 54 12.39 7.29 -18.94
CA THR A 54 12.92 7.54 -20.31
C THR A 54 14.34 8.08 -20.31
N ASN A 55 14.93 8.31 -19.13
CA ASN A 55 16.29 8.78 -18.98
C ASN A 55 16.88 8.30 -17.64
N GLU A 56 18.16 8.54 -17.41
CA GLU A 56 18.84 8.22 -16.15
C GLU A 56 18.13 8.89 -14.97
N LEU A 57 17.81 8.10 -13.94
CA LEU A 57 17.18 8.61 -12.73
C LEU A 57 18.17 9.36 -11.83
N LYS A 58 17.79 10.56 -11.41
CA LYS A 58 18.56 11.40 -10.47
C LYS A 58 17.61 12.12 -9.51
N ILE A 59 18.00 12.25 -8.24
CA ILE A 59 17.29 13.10 -7.30
C ILE A 59 17.44 14.55 -7.79
N LYS A 60 16.31 15.27 -7.95
CA LYS A 60 16.33 16.70 -8.31
C LYS A 60 16.88 17.54 -7.18
N ASP A 61 16.19 17.46 -6.06
CA ASP A 61 16.53 18.09 -4.80
C ASP A 61 15.67 17.46 -3.69
N ASN A 62 15.96 17.79 -2.45
CA ASN A 62 15.20 17.34 -1.31
C ASN A 62 14.16 18.36 -0.81
N PHE A 63 14.02 19.52 -1.47
CA PHE A 63 13.16 20.60 -0.97
C PHE A 63 11.71 20.16 -0.76
N SER A 64 11.12 19.52 -1.77
CA SER A 64 9.72 19.04 -1.68
C SER A 64 9.53 18.00 -0.57
N LEU A 65 10.49 17.08 -0.39
CA LEU A 65 10.47 16.07 0.67
C LEU A 65 10.60 16.71 2.05
N LEU A 66 11.58 17.57 2.24
CA LEU A 66 11.82 18.24 3.52
C LEU A 66 10.66 19.14 3.93
N ASN A 67 10.07 19.85 2.98
CA ASN A 67 8.87 20.67 3.22
C ASN A 67 7.67 19.81 3.64
N ASP A 68 7.47 18.64 3.02
CA ASP A 68 6.41 17.71 3.44
C ASP A 68 6.65 17.20 4.87
N ILE A 69 7.89 16.82 5.21
CA ILE A 69 8.27 16.38 6.56
C ILE A 69 8.08 17.49 7.58
N GLU A 70 8.50 18.72 7.25
CA GLU A 70 8.35 19.88 8.13
C GLU A 70 6.87 20.19 8.40
N ASN A 71 6.04 20.27 7.34
CA ASN A 71 4.61 20.52 7.47
C ASN A 71 3.94 19.45 8.33
N PHE A 72 4.27 18.18 8.14
CA PHE A 72 3.72 17.08 8.93
C PHE A 72 4.19 17.15 10.39
N SER A 73 5.47 17.41 10.63
CA SER A 73 6.05 17.57 11.97
C SER A 73 5.42 18.76 12.72
N ASN A 74 5.16 19.86 12.04
CA ASN A 74 4.47 21.01 12.63
C ASN A 74 3.02 20.69 13.00
N ALA A 75 2.31 19.94 12.16
CA ALA A 75 0.97 19.44 12.48
C ALA A 75 0.98 18.52 13.70
N LEU A 76 1.94 17.59 13.80
CA LEU A 76 2.09 16.71 14.96
C LEU A 76 2.35 17.50 16.25
N LYS A 77 3.22 18.51 16.23
CA LYS A 77 3.47 19.38 17.38
C LYS A 77 2.21 20.12 17.81
N LYS A 78 1.42 20.61 16.83
CA LYS A 78 0.20 21.39 17.09
C LYS A 78 -0.91 20.53 17.70
N TYR A 79 -1.07 19.29 17.23
CA TYR A 79 -2.22 18.45 17.59
C TYR A 79 -1.86 17.32 18.59
N GLY A 80 -0.59 17.17 18.95
CA GLY A 80 -0.17 16.33 20.10
C GLY A 80 -0.33 14.83 19.86
N HIS A 81 0.26 14.25 18.81
CA HIS A 81 0.20 12.81 18.55
C HIS A 81 1.48 12.07 18.93
N ALA A 82 1.31 10.92 19.59
CA ALA A 82 2.43 10.09 20.04
C ALA A 82 3.06 9.27 18.88
N LYS A 83 2.27 8.85 17.90
CA LYS A 83 2.73 8.05 16.76
C LYS A 83 1.99 8.47 15.48
N ALA A 84 2.73 8.67 14.41
CA ALA A 84 2.19 9.05 13.12
C ALA A 84 3.04 8.44 12.01
N PHE A 85 2.49 8.30 10.80
CA PHE A 85 3.22 7.77 9.66
C PHE A 85 3.03 8.64 8.42
N MET A 86 4.03 8.62 7.55
CA MET A 86 3.99 9.16 6.19
C MET A 86 4.07 8.02 5.19
N ASN A 87 3.30 8.11 4.12
CA ASN A 87 3.36 7.16 3.01
C ASN A 87 4.48 7.52 2.05
N ALA A 88 5.14 6.48 1.51
CA ALA A 88 6.03 6.58 0.36
C ALA A 88 5.80 5.40 -0.60
N ALA A 89 6.15 5.60 -1.87
CA ALA A 89 6.07 4.54 -2.87
C ALA A 89 7.21 3.53 -2.68
N SER A 90 6.93 2.22 -2.82
CA SER A 90 7.98 1.21 -2.94
C SER A 90 8.70 1.32 -4.29
N PRO A 91 9.94 0.81 -4.44
CA PRO A 91 10.58 0.70 -5.75
C PRO A 91 9.73 -0.12 -6.74
N GLY A 92 9.09 -1.18 -6.25
CA GLY A 92 8.21 -2.04 -7.04
C GLY A 92 6.98 -1.30 -7.59
N VAL A 93 6.28 -0.52 -6.76
CA VAL A 93 5.12 0.25 -7.22
C VAL A 93 5.51 1.32 -8.24
N ILE A 94 6.68 1.93 -8.09
CA ILE A 94 7.18 2.89 -9.09
C ILE A 94 7.41 2.18 -10.43
N ASN A 95 8.04 1.01 -10.43
CA ASN A 95 8.24 0.20 -11.64
C ASN A 95 6.91 -0.17 -12.31
N VAL A 96 5.89 -0.53 -11.53
CA VAL A 96 4.57 -0.89 -12.05
C VAL A 96 3.85 0.29 -12.70
N PHE A 97 3.87 1.47 -12.07
CA PHE A 97 3.12 2.64 -12.55
C PHE A 97 3.92 3.57 -13.48
N MET A 98 5.24 3.47 -13.46
CA MET A 98 6.15 4.25 -14.30
C MET A 98 7.17 3.29 -14.97
N PRO A 99 6.76 2.55 -16.01
CA PRO A 99 7.53 1.45 -16.58
C PRO A 99 8.86 1.90 -17.16
N ASN A 100 9.83 0.99 -17.14
CA ASN A 100 11.15 1.17 -17.70
C ASN A 100 11.11 1.30 -19.23
N LYS A 101 11.77 2.35 -19.76
CA LYS A 101 12.07 2.54 -21.19
C LYS A 101 13.51 3.03 -21.42
N PHE A 102 14.36 3.02 -20.38
CA PHE A 102 15.72 3.54 -20.45
C PHE A 102 16.78 2.50 -20.04
N TYR A 103 16.60 1.84 -18.92
CA TYR A 103 17.57 0.86 -18.41
C TYR A 103 17.49 -0.45 -19.20
N ALA A 104 18.60 -1.18 -19.29
CA ALA A 104 18.70 -2.41 -20.08
C ALA A 104 17.78 -3.54 -19.57
N SER A 105 17.44 -3.53 -18.28
CA SER A 105 16.52 -4.49 -17.66
C SER A 105 15.67 -3.85 -16.56
N ASP A 106 14.58 -4.49 -16.20
CA ASP A 106 13.77 -4.11 -15.03
C ASP A 106 14.57 -4.25 -13.73
N ASP A 107 15.50 -5.20 -13.66
CA ASP A 107 16.36 -5.41 -12.48
C ASP A 107 17.30 -4.23 -12.26
N GLU A 108 17.93 -3.73 -13.32
CA GLU A 108 18.75 -2.52 -13.26
C GLU A 108 17.92 -1.32 -12.82
N TYR A 109 16.73 -1.17 -13.38
CA TYR A 109 15.82 -0.10 -13.04
C TYR A 109 15.36 -0.15 -11.58
N LEU A 110 14.95 -1.33 -11.08
CA LEU A 110 14.57 -1.53 -9.69
C LEU A 110 15.71 -1.26 -8.72
N ASN A 111 16.92 -1.70 -9.02
CA ASN A 111 18.11 -1.41 -8.22
C ASN A 111 18.40 0.10 -8.16
N LYS A 112 18.24 0.80 -9.28
CA LYS A 112 18.39 2.25 -9.31
C LYS A 112 17.31 2.95 -8.49
N LEU A 113 16.05 2.52 -8.61
CA LEU A 113 14.94 3.04 -7.80
C LEU A 113 15.20 2.81 -6.30
N SER A 114 15.66 1.62 -5.92
CA SER A 114 15.99 1.31 -4.52
C SER A 114 17.03 2.27 -3.95
N SER A 115 18.09 2.52 -4.69
CA SER A 115 19.17 3.43 -4.27
C SER A 115 18.69 4.88 -4.13
N ILE A 116 17.78 5.32 -4.99
CA ILE A 116 17.22 6.68 -4.95
C ILE A 116 16.19 6.83 -3.82
N MET A 117 15.29 5.86 -3.67
CA MET A 117 14.23 5.91 -2.68
C MET A 117 14.74 5.76 -1.24
N ALA A 118 15.90 5.14 -1.04
CA ALA A 118 16.55 5.05 0.26
C ALA A 118 16.69 6.44 0.92
N ASN A 119 17.05 7.48 0.17
CA ASN A 119 17.12 8.85 0.69
C ASN A 119 15.81 9.35 1.28
N GLU A 120 14.68 9.12 0.61
CA GLU A 120 13.36 9.52 1.12
C GLU A 120 13.00 8.76 2.39
N TYR A 121 13.26 7.46 2.42
CA TYR A 121 12.93 6.60 3.56
C TYR A 121 13.74 6.96 4.81
N GLU A 122 15.03 7.23 4.63
CA GLU A 122 15.92 7.69 5.70
C GLU A 122 15.48 9.05 6.26
N GLN A 123 15.15 10.02 5.41
CA GLN A 123 14.70 11.36 5.84
C GLN A 123 13.42 11.30 6.67
N ILE A 124 12.44 10.47 6.26
CA ILE A 124 11.17 10.31 6.99
C ILE A 124 11.43 9.70 8.39
N THR A 125 12.18 8.60 8.46
CA THR A 125 12.43 7.91 9.73
C THR A 125 13.35 8.67 10.67
N ASN A 126 14.31 9.45 10.13
CA ASN A 126 15.18 10.35 10.88
C ASN A 126 14.39 11.53 11.50
N ALA A 127 13.28 11.93 10.89
CA ALA A 127 12.35 12.92 11.46
C ALA A 127 11.45 12.33 12.57
N ASN A 128 11.70 11.10 13.01
CA ASN A 128 10.90 10.35 13.98
C ASN A 128 9.44 10.11 13.58
N ILE A 129 9.22 9.97 12.27
CA ILE A 129 7.92 9.63 11.66
C ILE A 129 8.01 8.17 11.18
N HIS A 130 6.94 7.38 11.40
CA HIS A 130 6.88 6.05 10.80
C HIS A 130 6.75 6.16 9.28
N LEU A 131 7.46 5.33 8.56
CA LEU A 131 7.40 5.21 7.11
C LEU A 131 6.42 4.09 6.73
N GLN A 132 5.36 4.39 6.00
CA GLN A 132 4.53 3.37 5.38
C GLN A 132 4.84 3.27 3.88
N LEU A 133 5.23 2.09 3.44
CA LEU A 133 5.52 1.79 2.04
C LEU A 133 4.32 1.14 1.38
N ASP A 134 3.81 1.76 0.33
CA ASP A 134 2.72 1.22 -0.46
C ASP A 134 3.29 0.23 -1.48
N CYS A 135 2.84 -1.04 -1.39
CA CYS A 135 3.36 -2.17 -2.17
C CYS A 135 2.26 -2.93 -2.93
N PRO A 136 1.40 -2.27 -3.73
CA PRO A 136 0.44 -2.96 -4.59
C PRO A 136 1.10 -3.78 -5.70
N ASP A 137 2.37 -3.55 -5.95
CA ASP A 137 3.21 -4.37 -6.82
C ASP A 137 3.27 -5.84 -6.41
N LEU A 138 3.10 -6.13 -5.11
CA LEU A 138 3.14 -7.49 -4.56
C LEU A 138 1.82 -8.26 -4.68
N ALA A 139 0.71 -7.57 -4.96
CA ALA A 139 -0.62 -8.19 -5.06
C ALA A 139 -1.40 -7.71 -6.30
N LEU A 140 -1.86 -6.45 -6.34
CA LEU A 140 -2.63 -5.87 -7.46
C LEU A 140 -1.94 -6.09 -8.81
N ALA A 141 -0.63 -5.89 -8.88
CA ALA A 141 0.11 -6.00 -10.14
C ALA A 141 0.00 -7.39 -10.79
N ARG A 142 -0.31 -8.45 -10.02
CA ARG A 142 -0.53 -9.80 -10.53
C ARG A 142 -1.57 -9.84 -11.63
N HIS A 143 -2.67 -9.17 -11.46
CA HIS A 143 -3.78 -9.17 -12.42
C HIS A 143 -3.91 -7.88 -13.23
N MET A 144 -2.95 -6.97 -13.11
CA MET A 144 -2.82 -5.76 -13.96
C MET A 144 -1.62 -5.87 -14.90
N ASN A 145 -0.43 -5.53 -14.37
CA ASN A 145 0.80 -5.40 -15.15
C ASN A 145 1.42 -6.76 -15.52
N PHE A 146 1.21 -7.76 -14.67
CA PHE A 146 1.80 -9.09 -14.78
C PHE A 146 0.77 -10.20 -15.06
N LYS A 147 -0.39 -9.84 -15.61
CA LYS A 147 -1.47 -10.80 -15.91
C LYS A 147 -1.06 -11.89 -16.91
N ASP A 148 -0.11 -11.59 -17.78
CA ASP A 148 0.40 -12.52 -18.80
C ASP A 148 1.50 -13.46 -18.29
N LEU A 149 2.03 -13.23 -17.08
CA LEU A 149 3.01 -14.12 -16.46
C LEU A 149 2.35 -15.38 -15.90
N SER A 150 3.10 -16.48 -15.82
CA SER A 150 2.72 -17.57 -14.95
C SER A 150 2.69 -17.13 -13.49
N GLU A 151 1.96 -17.83 -12.63
CA GLU A 151 1.96 -17.52 -11.19
C GLU A 151 3.37 -17.66 -10.60
N GLU A 152 4.11 -18.70 -11.00
CA GLU A 152 5.49 -18.95 -10.56
C GLU A 152 6.42 -17.77 -10.93
N ASP A 153 6.32 -17.26 -12.16
CA ASP A 153 7.16 -16.16 -12.60
C ASP A 153 6.77 -14.84 -11.91
N PHE A 154 5.49 -14.65 -11.62
CA PHE A 154 5.05 -13.53 -10.78
C PHE A 154 5.63 -13.61 -9.36
N LEU A 155 5.61 -14.78 -8.73
CA LEU A 155 6.19 -14.97 -7.39
C LEU A 155 7.70 -14.70 -7.37
N LYS A 156 8.44 -15.14 -8.40
CA LYS A 156 9.87 -14.78 -8.55
C LYS A 156 10.06 -13.28 -8.66
N LYS A 157 9.19 -12.59 -9.40
CA LYS A 157 9.24 -11.13 -9.53
C LYS A 157 8.92 -10.44 -8.20
N ALA A 158 7.95 -10.93 -7.44
CA ALA A 158 7.64 -10.42 -6.10
C ALA A 158 8.83 -10.63 -5.12
N GLU A 159 9.54 -11.75 -5.20
CA GLU A 159 10.77 -11.96 -4.40
C GLU A 159 11.83 -10.92 -4.74
N MET A 160 12.09 -10.68 -6.01
CA MET A 160 13.04 -9.65 -6.45
C MET A 160 12.62 -8.24 -5.97
N GLN A 161 11.33 -7.91 -6.00
CA GLN A 161 10.83 -6.63 -5.49
C GLN A 161 11.07 -6.48 -3.98
N ILE A 162 10.90 -7.55 -3.20
CA ILE A 162 11.22 -7.56 -1.76
C ILE A 162 12.74 -7.41 -1.52
N GLU A 163 13.58 -8.05 -2.32
CA GLU A 163 15.03 -7.89 -2.21
C GLU A 163 15.46 -6.44 -2.48
N CYS A 164 14.93 -5.84 -3.54
CA CYS A 164 15.17 -4.43 -3.87
C CYS A 164 14.67 -3.49 -2.76
N LEU A 165 13.50 -3.77 -2.19
CA LEU A 165 12.97 -3.02 -1.06
C LEU A 165 13.87 -3.14 0.17
N ASN A 166 14.33 -4.34 0.51
CA ASN A 166 15.26 -4.59 1.59
C ASN A 166 16.60 -3.85 1.41
N HIS A 167 17.04 -3.68 0.18
CA HIS A 167 18.22 -2.87 -0.15
C HIS A 167 17.98 -1.39 0.15
N ALA A 168 16.82 -0.85 -0.24
CA ALA A 168 16.45 0.54 0.06
C ALA A 168 16.32 0.84 1.57
N LEU A 169 16.15 -0.21 2.39
CA LEU A 169 15.97 -0.09 3.84
C LEU A 169 17.26 -0.32 4.67
N ILE A 170 18.44 -0.41 4.04
CA ILE A 170 19.69 -0.75 4.76
C ILE A 170 20.00 0.20 5.92
N ASN A 171 19.80 1.50 5.74
CA ASN A 171 20.08 2.53 6.75
C ASN A 171 18.82 3.05 7.45
N VAL A 172 17.67 2.44 7.20
CA VAL A 172 16.37 2.86 7.75
C VAL A 172 16.13 2.19 9.10
N ASP A 173 15.61 2.94 10.06
CA ASP A 173 15.15 2.38 11.35
C ASP A 173 13.93 1.47 11.10
N ILE A 174 14.16 0.17 11.03
CA ILE A 174 13.14 -0.83 10.74
C ILE A 174 11.99 -0.85 11.76
N GLU A 175 12.24 -0.42 13.00
CA GLU A 175 11.22 -0.30 14.04
C GLU A 175 10.12 0.73 13.70
N LYS A 176 10.39 1.60 12.72
CA LYS A 176 9.46 2.61 12.22
C LYS A 176 8.89 2.27 10.85
N THR A 177 9.12 1.09 10.31
CA THR A 177 8.69 0.73 8.95
C THR A 177 7.39 -0.04 8.92
N ARG A 178 6.50 0.34 8.01
CA ARG A 178 5.21 -0.30 7.74
C ARG A 178 5.11 -0.60 6.24
N MET A 179 4.45 -1.70 5.89
CA MET A 179 4.13 -2.06 4.52
C MET A 179 2.61 -2.16 4.37
N HIS A 180 2.08 -1.55 3.34
CA HIS A 180 0.69 -1.75 2.92
C HIS A 180 0.65 -2.62 1.67
N ILE A 181 -0.08 -3.73 1.76
CA ILE A 181 -0.28 -4.68 0.67
C ILE A 181 -1.72 -4.52 0.21
N CYS A 182 -1.88 -4.31 -1.11
CA CYS A 182 -3.15 -3.92 -1.70
C CYS A 182 -3.43 -4.75 -2.97
N TRP A 183 -4.65 -5.28 -3.05
CA TRP A 183 -5.16 -5.95 -4.26
C TRP A 183 -5.89 -4.99 -5.20
N GLY A 184 -6.06 -3.75 -4.79
CA GLY A 184 -6.70 -2.69 -5.55
C GLY A 184 -7.80 -2.00 -4.78
N ASN A 185 -7.64 -0.68 -4.56
CA ASN A 185 -8.63 0.12 -3.82
C ASN A 185 -9.75 0.58 -4.77
N TYR A 186 -10.55 -0.36 -5.25
CA TYR A 186 -11.72 -0.11 -6.11
C TYR A 186 -12.83 -1.08 -5.76
N GLU A 187 -14.07 -0.64 -5.88
CA GLU A 187 -15.23 -1.52 -5.76
C GLU A 187 -15.35 -2.34 -7.05
N GLY A 188 -14.91 -3.59 -6.99
CA GLY A 188 -14.87 -4.47 -8.14
C GLY A 188 -15.02 -5.94 -7.79
N PRO A 189 -14.99 -6.83 -8.80
CA PRO A 189 -15.21 -8.26 -8.61
C PRO A 189 -14.09 -8.95 -7.84
N HIS A 190 -12.84 -8.52 -8.00
CA HIS A 190 -11.64 -9.08 -7.35
C HIS A 190 -11.48 -10.60 -7.57
N THR A 191 -11.94 -11.11 -8.72
CA THR A 191 -11.94 -12.55 -9.02
C THR A 191 -10.58 -13.09 -9.44
N HIS A 192 -9.64 -12.21 -9.84
CA HIS A 192 -8.29 -12.55 -10.26
C HIS A 192 -7.21 -12.25 -9.20
N ASP A 193 -7.61 -11.89 -7.99
CA ASP A 193 -6.68 -11.61 -6.90
C ASP A 193 -5.85 -12.85 -6.55
N ILE A 194 -4.55 -12.66 -6.39
CA ILE A 194 -3.67 -13.71 -5.89
C ILE A 194 -3.97 -13.95 -4.40
N ALA A 195 -4.09 -15.21 -3.99
CA ALA A 195 -4.34 -15.54 -2.59
C ALA A 195 -3.18 -15.12 -1.68
N LEU A 196 -3.49 -14.56 -0.50
CA LEU A 196 -2.51 -14.16 0.51
C LEU A 196 -1.56 -15.31 0.86
N LYS A 197 -2.06 -16.54 0.96
CA LYS A 197 -1.25 -17.74 1.26
C LYS A 197 -0.04 -17.90 0.34
N LYS A 198 -0.13 -17.45 -0.91
CA LYS A 198 0.95 -17.59 -1.91
C LYS A 198 2.01 -16.49 -1.78
N ILE A 199 1.60 -15.27 -1.46
CA ILE A 199 2.50 -14.12 -1.37
C ILE A 199 3.02 -13.87 0.04
N LEU A 200 2.33 -14.29 1.09
CA LEU A 200 2.72 -14.02 2.47
C LEU A 200 4.13 -14.52 2.81
N PRO A 201 4.57 -15.74 2.40
CA PRO A 201 5.95 -16.19 2.65
C PRO A 201 7.02 -15.27 2.05
N ILE A 202 6.72 -14.65 0.90
CA ILE A 202 7.62 -13.72 0.21
C ILE A 202 7.62 -12.38 0.97
N ILE A 203 6.45 -11.86 1.30
CA ILE A 203 6.27 -10.60 2.03
C ILE A 203 7.00 -10.63 3.37
N LEU A 204 6.93 -11.74 4.10
CA LEU A 204 7.60 -11.92 5.40
C LEU A 204 9.13 -11.97 5.32
N LYS A 205 9.73 -12.12 4.12
CA LYS A 205 11.18 -11.95 3.91
C LYS A 205 11.63 -10.47 3.96
N SER A 206 10.69 -9.52 3.93
CA SER A 206 11.03 -8.11 4.05
C SER A 206 11.54 -7.78 5.46
N LYS A 207 12.43 -6.78 5.56
CA LYS A 207 12.92 -6.26 6.85
C LYS A 207 11.88 -5.45 7.61
N ILE A 208 10.78 -5.10 6.98
CA ILE A 208 9.71 -4.26 7.54
C ILE A 208 9.09 -4.91 8.78
N LYS A 209 8.72 -4.08 9.76
CA LYS A 209 8.15 -4.53 11.02
C LYS A 209 6.64 -4.69 10.98
N TYR A 210 5.90 -3.74 10.41
CA TYR A 210 4.44 -3.70 10.46
C TYR A 210 3.84 -3.99 9.08
N PHE A 211 2.87 -4.91 9.03
CA PHE A 211 2.21 -5.34 7.79
C PHE A 211 0.73 -5.01 7.82
N LEU A 212 0.31 -4.03 7.02
CA LEU A 212 -1.09 -3.71 6.78
C LEU A 212 -1.59 -4.54 5.59
N ILE A 213 -2.58 -5.39 5.84
CA ILE A 213 -3.13 -6.34 4.85
C ILE A 213 -4.64 -6.18 4.82
N GLU A 214 -5.23 -6.04 3.63
CA GLU A 214 -6.68 -5.98 3.45
C GLU A 214 -7.35 -7.22 4.03
N SER A 215 -8.45 -7.05 4.76
CA SER A 215 -9.22 -8.17 5.29
C SER A 215 -10.68 -7.86 5.66
N SER A 216 -11.16 -6.64 5.43
CA SER A 216 -12.57 -6.31 5.70
C SER A 216 -13.47 -6.50 4.50
N ASN A 217 -12.95 -6.37 3.28
CA ASN A 217 -13.75 -6.64 2.09
C ASN A 217 -14.09 -8.14 1.95
N PRO A 218 -15.25 -8.48 1.36
CA PRO A 218 -15.73 -9.88 1.29
C PRO A 218 -14.76 -10.84 0.60
N ARG A 219 -13.88 -10.34 -0.27
CA ARG A 219 -12.94 -11.15 -1.02
C ARG A 219 -11.81 -11.68 -0.16
N HIS A 220 -11.32 -10.86 0.79
CA HIS A 220 -10.18 -11.16 1.64
C HIS A 220 -10.55 -11.48 3.10
N ALA A 221 -11.81 -11.29 3.51
CA ALA A 221 -12.28 -11.48 4.89
C ALA A 221 -12.05 -12.90 5.48
N HIS A 222 -11.79 -13.89 4.63
CA HIS A 222 -11.51 -15.27 5.04
C HIS A 222 -10.01 -15.55 5.27
N GLU A 223 -9.11 -14.67 4.81
CA GLU A 223 -7.67 -14.93 4.75
C GLU A 223 -6.96 -14.84 6.11
N TRP A 224 -7.64 -14.43 7.18
CA TRP A 224 -7.10 -14.59 8.54
C TRP A 224 -6.67 -16.04 8.85
N LYS A 225 -7.32 -17.04 8.21
CA LYS A 225 -6.98 -18.46 8.34
C LYS A 225 -5.59 -18.82 7.83
N VAL A 226 -5.02 -18.00 6.96
CA VAL A 226 -3.65 -18.20 6.44
C VAL A 226 -2.64 -18.23 7.60
N PHE A 227 -2.87 -17.45 8.67
CA PHE A 227 -2.02 -17.41 9.86
C PHE A 227 -2.17 -18.64 10.78
N GLU A 228 -3.12 -19.54 10.53
CA GLU A 228 -3.15 -20.87 11.16
C GLU A 228 -1.96 -21.71 10.69
N GLU A 229 -1.62 -21.62 9.40
CA GLU A 229 -0.56 -22.40 8.75
C GLU A 229 0.78 -21.64 8.71
N ILE A 230 0.75 -20.35 8.34
CA ILE A 230 1.94 -19.50 8.20
C ILE A 230 2.02 -18.57 9.42
N LYS A 231 2.90 -18.91 10.34
CA LYS A 231 3.04 -18.12 11.58
C LYS A 231 3.77 -16.81 11.33
N LEU A 232 3.27 -15.74 11.92
CA LEU A 232 3.92 -14.44 11.90
C LEU A 232 5.24 -14.52 12.69
N PRO A 233 6.39 -14.10 12.15
CA PRO A 233 7.64 -14.01 12.89
C PRO A 233 7.50 -13.10 14.12
N LYS A 234 8.20 -13.43 15.22
CA LYS A 234 8.05 -12.74 16.52
C LYS A 234 8.39 -11.25 16.49
N ASP A 235 9.22 -10.84 15.57
CA ASP A 235 9.64 -9.45 15.36
C ASP A 235 8.68 -8.64 14.47
N LYS A 236 7.64 -9.29 13.92
CA LYS A 236 6.67 -8.68 13.02
C LYS A 236 5.35 -8.37 13.72
N VAL A 237 4.63 -7.39 13.21
CA VAL A 237 3.31 -6.97 13.69
C VAL A 237 2.33 -6.95 12.53
N LEU A 238 1.20 -7.60 12.69
CA LEU A 238 0.10 -7.60 11.71
C LEU A 238 -0.87 -6.46 12.02
N ILE A 239 -1.27 -5.76 10.98
CA ILE A 239 -2.33 -4.74 11.01
C ILE A 239 -3.40 -5.19 10.01
N PRO A 240 -4.35 -6.07 10.39
CA PRO A 240 -5.45 -6.40 9.48
C PRO A 240 -6.30 -5.16 9.21
N GLY A 241 -6.70 -4.98 7.96
CA GLY A 241 -7.75 -4.05 7.60
C GLY A 241 -9.08 -4.56 8.16
N VAL A 242 -9.68 -3.81 9.06
CA VAL A 242 -10.96 -4.16 9.68
C VAL A 242 -12.06 -3.13 9.36
N ILE A 243 -11.72 -2.17 8.53
CA ILE A 243 -12.60 -1.16 7.94
C ILE A 243 -12.46 -1.21 6.43
N ASP A 244 -13.55 -1.39 5.71
CA ASP A 244 -13.59 -1.33 4.25
C ASP A 244 -13.39 0.11 3.77
N SER A 245 -12.51 0.30 2.79
CA SER A 245 -12.20 1.62 2.22
C SER A 245 -12.90 1.91 0.89
N THR A 246 -13.79 1.02 0.42
CA THR A 246 -14.44 1.14 -0.89
C THR A 246 -15.94 1.40 -0.82
N SER A 247 -16.57 1.18 0.34
CA SER A 247 -18.02 1.38 0.56
C SER A 247 -18.31 2.50 1.54
N ASN A 248 -19.49 3.14 1.39
CA ASN A 248 -19.98 4.18 2.31
C ASN A 248 -20.71 3.61 3.54
N PHE A 249 -20.71 2.29 3.77
CA PHE A 249 -21.18 1.74 5.03
C PHE A 249 -20.21 2.05 6.16
N VAL A 250 -20.69 2.66 7.22
CA VAL A 250 -19.93 2.79 8.47
C VAL A 250 -20.06 1.47 9.24
N GLU A 251 -18.96 0.81 9.51
CA GLU A 251 -18.94 -0.45 10.24
C GLU A 251 -19.43 -0.24 11.68
N HIS A 252 -20.26 -1.17 12.17
CA HIS A 252 -20.59 -1.18 13.58
C HIS A 252 -19.34 -1.57 14.41
N PRO A 253 -19.06 -0.89 15.54
CA PRO A 253 -17.88 -1.20 16.36
C PRO A 253 -17.76 -2.68 16.78
N GLU A 254 -18.89 -3.39 16.99
CA GLU A 254 -18.88 -4.82 17.29
C GLU A 254 -18.36 -5.66 16.11
N VAL A 255 -18.66 -5.29 14.85
CA VAL A 255 -18.13 -5.97 13.66
C VAL A 255 -16.61 -5.82 13.58
N VAL A 256 -16.11 -4.63 13.89
CA VAL A 256 -14.67 -4.37 13.99
C VAL A 256 -14.04 -5.24 15.08
N ALA A 257 -14.67 -5.30 16.25
CA ALA A 257 -14.21 -6.13 17.37
C ALA A 257 -14.20 -7.62 17.01
N GLU A 258 -15.25 -8.13 16.39
CA GLU A 258 -15.33 -9.54 15.94
C GLU A 258 -14.20 -9.89 14.96
N ARG A 259 -13.89 -9.00 14.01
CA ARG A 259 -12.78 -9.18 13.07
C ARG A 259 -11.45 -9.29 13.80
N LEU A 260 -11.17 -8.41 14.77
CA LEU A 260 -9.93 -8.43 15.57
C LEU A 260 -9.84 -9.67 16.47
N ILE A 261 -10.94 -10.07 17.10
CA ILE A 261 -11.01 -11.28 17.93
C ILE A 261 -10.68 -12.53 17.07
N LYS A 262 -11.17 -12.61 15.83
CA LYS A 262 -10.79 -13.71 14.92
C LYS A 262 -9.27 -13.73 14.69
N TYR A 263 -8.64 -12.60 14.40
CA TYR A 263 -7.19 -12.53 14.23
C TYR A 263 -6.43 -12.90 15.50
N SER A 264 -6.92 -12.55 16.68
CA SER A 264 -6.25 -12.88 17.95
C SER A 264 -6.24 -14.38 18.26
N THR A 265 -7.06 -15.20 17.58
CA THR A 265 -6.99 -16.67 17.71
C THR A 265 -5.80 -17.28 16.98
N VAL A 266 -5.17 -16.55 16.04
CA VAL A 266 -4.10 -17.06 15.17
C VAL A 266 -2.81 -16.23 15.23
N VAL A 267 -2.89 -14.98 15.69
CA VAL A 267 -1.76 -14.06 15.88
C VAL A 267 -1.74 -13.60 17.34
N PRO A 268 -0.60 -13.66 18.03
CA PRO A 268 -0.47 -13.15 19.40
C PRO A 268 -0.89 -11.68 19.51
N LYS A 269 -1.57 -11.31 20.58
CA LYS A 269 -2.09 -9.95 20.77
C LYS A 269 -1.02 -8.86 20.72
N GLU A 270 0.20 -9.18 21.17
CA GLU A 270 1.35 -8.28 21.14
C GLU A 270 1.84 -7.98 19.72
N GLN A 271 1.45 -8.81 18.76
CA GLN A 271 1.76 -8.68 17.34
C GLN A 271 0.55 -8.24 16.52
N LEU A 272 -0.55 -7.80 17.14
CA LEU A 272 -1.79 -7.44 16.48
C LEU A 272 -2.12 -5.95 16.70
N MET A 273 -2.43 -5.27 15.61
CA MET A 273 -2.99 -3.92 15.58
C MET A 273 -4.27 -3.91 14.75
N ALA A 274 -4.83 -2.72 14.51
CA ALA A 274 -5.99 -2.53 13.64
C ALA A 274 -5.75 -1.41 12.63
N GLY A 275 -6.29 -1.55 11.43
CA GLY A 275 -6.23 -0.56 10.36
C GLY A 275 -7.46 -0.57 9.46
N THR A 276 -7.44 0.28 8.46
CA THR A 276 -8.36 0.23 7.32
C THR A 276 -7.76 -0.65 6.22
N ASP A 277 -8.58 -1.20 5.33
CA ASP A 277 -8.07 -2.00 4.19
C ASP A 277 -7.06 -1.20 3.36
N CYS A 278 -7.46 -0.03 2.90
CA CYS A 278 -6.62 0.93 2.18
C CYS A 278 -6.88 2.35 2.71
N GLY A 279 -6.35 3.38 2.03
CA GLY A 279 -6.82 4.75 2.18
C GLY A 279 -8.19 4.95 1.53
N PHE A 280 -8.94 5.96 1.95
CA PHE A 280 -10.28 6.24 1.43
C PHE A 280 -10.28 6.91 0.04
N SER A 281 -9.12 7.26 -0.49
CA SER A 281 -8.95 7.76 -1.85
C SER A 281 -7.51 7.53 -2.32
N THR A 282 -7.35 6.80 -3.42
CA THR A 282 -6.03 6.45 -3.97
C THR A 282 -5.49 7.54 -4.90
N PHE A 283 -6.37 8.20 -5.66
CA PHE A 283 -6.01 9.22 -6.64
C PHE A 283 -6.92 10.45 -6.50
N ALA A 284 -6.37 11.63 -6.72
CA ALA A 284 -7.15 12.85 -6.75
C ALA A 284 -8.21 12.79 -7.88
N GLY A 285 -9.46 13.10 -7.54
CA GLY A 285 -10.59 13.00 -8.44
C GLY A 285 -11.18 11.59 -8.61
N PHE A 286 -10.65 10.61 -7.88
CA PHE A 286 -11.12 9.22 -7.87
C PHE A 286 -11.33 8.77 -6.43
N GLY A 287 -12.39 9.21 -5.82
CA GLY A 287 -12.79 8.81 -4.47
C GLY A 287 -14.30 8.75 -4.39
N LYS A 288 -14.82 7.66 -3.81
CA LYS A 288 -16.27 7.44 -3.68
C LYS A 288 -16.77 7.66 -2.25
N ILE A 289 -15.85 7.75 -1.29
CA ILE A 289 -16.21 7.85 0.12
C ILE A 289 -16.27 9.33 0.52
N ASP A 290 -17.41 9.74 1.07
CA ASP A 290 -17.57 11.10 1.61
C ASP A 290 -16.62 11.31 2.80
N GLU A 291 -16.07 12.52 2.90
CA GLU A 291 -15.11 12.89 3.94
C GLU A 291 -15.65 12.65 5.36
N ASN A 292 -16.91 13.02 5.62
CA ASN A 292 -17.50 12.82 6.94
C ASN A 292 -17.72 11.34 7.24
N ILE A 293 -18.07 10.53 6.23
CA ILE A 293 -18.15 9.07 6.36
C ILE A 293 -16.79 8.49 6.72
N CYS A 294 -15.69 8.98 6.14
CA CYS A 294 -14.35 8.56 6.52
C CYS A 294 -14.07 8.77 8.01
N TYR A 295 -14.44 9.93 8.57
CA TYR A 295 -14.28 10.19 10.00
C TYR A 295 -15.12 9.24 10.87
N GLU A 296 -16.38 8.97 10.51
CA GLU A 296 -17.23 8.02 11.23
C GLU A 296 -16.66 6.60 11.18
N LYS A 297 -16.11 6.16 10.04
CA LYS A 297 -15.41 4.88 9.92
C LYS A 297 -14.18 4.81 10.83
N LEU A 298 -13.40 5.89 10.94
CA LEU A 298 -12.25 5.95 11.86
C LEU A 298 -12.70 5.95 13.34
N ILE A 299 -13.82 6.57 13.67
CA ILE A 299 -14.43 6.47 15.01
C ILE A 299 -14.80 5.02 15.31
N ALA A 300 -15.51 4.36 14.38
CA ALA A 300 -15.88 2.95 14.52
C ALA A 300 -14.65 2.03 14.69
N LEU A 301 -13.55 2.31 13.97
CA LEU A 301 -12.28 1.60 14.15
C LEU A 301 -11.76 1.70 15.58
N VAL A 302 -11.72 2.92 16.14
CA VAL A 302 -11.22 3.17 17.50
C VAL A 302 -12.14 2.51 18.55
N GLU A 303 -13.44 2.66 18.42
CA GLU A 303 -14.43 2.07 19.35
C GLU A 303 -14.38 0.54 19.30
N GLY A 304 -14.36 -0.06 18.11
CA GLY A 304 -14.28 -1.50 17.93
C GLY A 304 -12.98 -2.08 18.46
N THR A 305 -11.85 -1.37 18.28
CA THR A 305 -10.56 -1.77 18.87
C THR A 305 -10.61 -1.77 20.40
N LYS A 306 -11.24 -0.74 21.02
CA LYS A 306 -11.45 -0.70 22.47
C LYS A 306 -12.35 -1.84 22.96
N LEU A 307 -13.36 -2.21 22.17
CA LEU A 307 -14.22 -3.35 22.50
C LEU A 307 -13.41 -4.66 22.44
N ALA A 308 -12.70 -4.91 21.35
CA ALA A 308 -11.85 -6.10 21.18
C ALA A 308 -10.85 -6.26 22.32
N SER A 309 -10.20 -5.18 22.75
CA SER A 309 -9.18 -5.19 23.82
C SER A 309 -9.69 -5.68 25.17
N LYS A 310 -10.99 -5.84 25.35
CA LYS A 310 -11.58 -6.45 26.58
C LYS A 310 -11.58 -7.98 26.54
N PHE A 311 -11.38 -8.57 25.35
CA PHE A 311 -11.52 -10.02 25.10
C PHE A 311 -10.21 -10.68 24.65
N ILE A 312 -9.18 -9.89 24.31
CA ILE A 312 -7.88 -10.36 23.80
C ILE A 312 -6.69 -9.89 24.66
#